data_55671511b8e4cb3ecdba96492074c869
#
_entry.id   55671511b8e4cb3ecdba96492074c869
#
_cell.length_a   1.000
_cell.length_b   1.000
_cell.length_c   1.000
_cell.angle_alpha   90.00
_cell.angle_beta   90.00
_cell.angle_gamma   90.00
#
_symmetry.space_group_name_H-M   'P 1'
#
loop_
_entity.id
_entity.type
_entity.pdbx_description
1 polymer ?
#
loop_
_entity_poly.entity_id
_entity_poly.type
_entity_poly.pdbx_seq_one_letter_code
_entity_poly.pdbx_strand_id
1 'polypeptide(L)'
;MSAVKPPTVAFVIPCYNEQAGIQHTLTYLLADITRLEKSKAISPGSYVTLVDDGSTDRTWDLIEKISRPHPKRVHGLKLSRNVGHQNALLAGLLAQIGKADAVISLDADLQDDMSVVAKMIDNFVGGAEIVFAVRKNRTSDSWFKRSSADLYYRILNCLGPLHTTGFPGCMAIQSTRSGFEALQPSANGYSRVTP
;
A
#
# COMPACT_ATOMS: atom_id res chain seq x y z
N MET A 1 -4.06 -25.10 20.17
CA MET A 1 -3.97 -23.75 19.60
C MET A 1 -4.57 -23.80 18.20
N SER A 2 -5.70 -23.14 17.98
CA SER A 2 -6.31 -23.09 16.64
C SER A 2 -5.35 -22.35 15.69
N ALA A 3 -4.96 -22.99 14.58
CA ALA A 3 -4.11 -22.35 13.59
C ALA A 3 -4.85 -21.12 13.01
N VAL A 4 -4.34 -19.93 13.24
CA VAL A 4 -4.90 -18.70 12.67
C VAL A 4 -4.83 -18.81 11.16
N LYS A 5 -5.96 -18.67 10.48
CA LYS A 5 -6.02 -18.71 9.02
C LYS A 5 -5.22 -17.52 8.46
N PRO A 6 -4.28 -17.75 7.51
CA PRO A 6 -3.56 -16.66 6.88
C PRO A 6 -4.52 -15.62 6.26
N PRO A 7 -4.27 -14.31 6.44
CA PRO A 7 -5.15 -13.27 5.91
C PRO A 7 -5.07 -13.19 4.38
N THR A 8 -6.18 -12.86 3.75
CA THR A 8 -6.21 -12.45 2.34
C THR A 8 -5.77 -11.00 2.25
N VAL A 9 -4.69 -10.73 1.54
CA VAL A 9 -4.09 -9.42 1.41
C VAL A 9 -4.25 -8.90 -0.01
N ALA A 10 -4.74 -7.67 -0.14
CA ALA A 10 -4.76 -6.93 -1.40
C ALA A 10 -3.59 -5.94 -1.42
N PHE A 11 -2.75 -6.00 -2.45
CA PHE A 11 -1.67 -5.04 -2.68
C PHE A 11 -2.18 -3.95 -3.63
N VAL A 12 -2.27 -2.70 -3.19
CA VAL A 12 -2.80 -1.58 -3.96
C VAL A 12 -1.66 -0.67 -4.40
N ILE A 13 -1.57 -0.43 -5.72
CA ILE A 13 -0.51 0.34 -6.35
C ILE A 13 -1.14 1.41 -7.24
N PRO A 14 -1.12 2.69 -6.87
CA PRO A 14 -1.48 3.77 -7.77
C PRO A 14 -0.41 3.96 -8.83
N CYS A 15 -0.84 4.12 -10.09
CA CYS A 15 0.01 4.24 -11.26
C CYS A 15 -0.38 5.49 -12.06
N TYR A 16 0.59 6.30 -12.48
CA TYR A 16 0.37 7.40 -13.39
C TYR A 16 1.56 7.56 -14.34
N ASN A 17 1.37 7.25 -15.64
CA ASN A 17 2.41 7.27 -16.65
C ASN A 17 3.61 6.36 -16.32
N GLU A 18 3.32 5.12 -15.92
CA GLU A 18 4.29 4.09 -15.48
C GLU A 18 4.56 3.03 -16.54
N GLN A 19 4.33 3.32 -17.84
CA GLN A 19 4.51 2.34 -18.93
C GLN A 19 5.88 1.67 -18.96
N ALA A 20 6.94 2.38 -18.53
CA ALA A 20 8.30 1.86 -18.55
C ALA A 20 8.60 0.85 -17.44
N GLY A 21 7.96 0.97 -16.28
CA GLY A 21 8.28 0.22 -15.06
C GLY A 21 7.25 -0.84 -14.66
N ILE A 22 5.98 -0.65 -14.98
CA ILE A 22 4.87 -1.41 -14.42
C ILE A 22 4.97 -2.93 -14.59
N GLN A 23 5.50 -3.41 -15.72
CA GLN A 23 5.65 -4.85 -15.98
C GLN A 23 6.74 -5.45 -15.08
N HIS A 24 7.84 -4.73 -14.90
CA HIS A 24 8.93 -5.14 -14.01
C HIS A 24 8.45 -5.18 -12.55
N THR A 25 7.85 -4.09 -12.09
CA THR A 25 7.24 -3.96 -10.76
C THR A 25 6.33 -5.13 -10.45
N LEU A 26 5.41 -5.46 -11.35
CA LEU A 26 4.45 -6.52 -11.13
C LEU A 26 5.11 -7.91 -11.09
N THR A 27 6.12 -8.17 -11.93
CA THR A 27 6.85 -9.43 -11.94
C THR A 27 7.52 -9.70 -10.58
N TYR A 28 8.21 -8.70 -10.02
CA TYR A 28 8.83 -8.81 -8.70
C TYR A 28 7.81 -8.98 -7.60
N LEU A 29 6.75 -8.17 -7.60
CA LEU A 29 5.72 -8.25 -6.57
C LEU A 29 5.01 -9.61 -6.56
N LEU A 30 4.68 -10.17 -7.72
CA LEU A 30 4.05 -11.49 -7.79
C LEU A 30 4.97 -12.61 -7.29
N ALA A 31 6.30 -12.49 -7.49
CA ALA A 31 7.26 -13.42 -6.93
C ALA A 31 7.29 -13.34 -5.40
N ASP A 32 7.29 -12.12 -4.84
CA ASP A 32 7.25 -11.90 -3.39
C ASP A 32 5.93 -12.37 -2.76
N ILE A 33 4.80 -12.10 -3.37
CA ILE A 33 3.48 -12.61 -2.95
C ILE A 33 3.52 -14.14 -2.92
N THR A 34 4.06 -14.77 -3.96
CA THR A 34 4.19 -16.24 -4.01
C THR A 34 5.08 -16.77 -2.88
N ARG A 35 6.14 -16.05 -2.51
CA ARG A 35 7.00 -16.39 -1.37
C ARG A 35 6.24 -16.31 -0.04
N LEU A 36 5.46 -15.24 0.17
CA LEU A 36 4.63 -15.03 1.36
C LEU A 36 3.53 -16.10 1.48
N GLU A 37 2.94 -16.52 0.37
CA GLU A 37 1.96 -17.62 0.35
C GLU A 37 2.60 -18.96 0.72
N LYS A 38 3.78 -19.28 0.15
CA LYS A 38 4.52 -20.52 0.47
C LYS A 38 4.90 -20.58 1.95
N SER A 39 5.26 -19.44 2.56
CA SER A 39 5.53 -19.36 4.00
C SER A 39 4.27 -19.36 4.86
N LYS A 40 3.07 -19.36 4.25
CA LYS A 40 1.76 -19.25 4.92
C LYS A 40 1.57 -17.94 5.69
N ALA A 41 2.33 -16.89 5.38
CA ALA A 41 2.14 -15.56 5.95
C ALA A 41 0.84 -14.91 5.44
N ILE A 42 0.48 -15.17 4.18
CA ILE A 42 -0.78 -14.72 3.55
C ILE A 42 -1.52 -15.88 2.88
N SER A 43 -2.81 -15.65 2.62
CA SER A 43 -3.67 -16.60 1.90
C SER A 43 -3.30 -16.70 0.41
N PRO A 44 -3.42 -17.89 -0.23
CA PRO A 44 -3.29 -18.02 -1.69
C PRO A 44 -4.32 -17.21 -2.49
N GLY A 45 -5.34 -16.67 -1.84
CA GLY A 45 -6.30 -15.73 -2.43
C GLY A 45 -5.85 -14.27 -2.44
N SER A 46 -4.62 -13.97 -2.03
CA SER A 46 -4.07 -12.61 -2.06
C SER A 46 -3.78 -12.15 -3.49
N TYR A 47 -3.91 -10.84 -3.76
CA TYR A 47 -3.88 -10.29 -5.11
C TYR A 47 -3.37 -8.85 -5.16
N VAL A 48 -3.10 -8.38 -6.38
CA VAL A 48 -2.66 -7.02 -6.68
C VAL A 48 -3.78 -6.24 -7.33
N THR A 49 -3.98 -4.99 -6.95
CA THR A 49 -4.84 -4.02 -7.64
C THR A 49 -4.00 -2.84 -8.11
N LEU A 50 -3.86 -2.69 -9.42
CA LEU A 50 -3.21 -1.56 -10.07
C LEU A 50 -4.26 -0.49 -10.34
N VAL A 51 -4.05 0.72 -9.81
CA VAL A 51 -4.98 1.84 -9.96
C VAL A 51 -4.41 2.85 -10.95
N ASP A 52 -4.95 2.88 -12.16
CA ASP A 52 -4.55 3.85 -13.18
C ASP A 52 -5.19 5.21 -12.90
N ASP A 53 -4.39 6.20 -12.52
CA ASP A 53 -4.82 7.57 -12.23
C ASP A 53 -4.95 8.42 -13.49
N GLY A 54 -5.66 7.90 -14.51
CA GLY A 54 -5.90 8.61 -15.76
C GLY A 54 -4.63 8.84 -16.57
N SER A 55 -3.78 7.82 -16.71
CA SER A 55 -2.56 7.89 -17.50
C SER A 55 -2.82 8.29 -18.95
N THR A 56 -1.89 9.05 -19.51
CA THR A 56 -1.91 9.50 -20.92
C THR A 56 -1.03 8.67 -21.84
N ASP A 57 -0.20 7.81 -21.25
CA ASP A 57 0.66 6.85 -21.94
C ASP A 57 0.00 5.47 -22.06
N ARG A 58 0.79 4.42 -22.32
CA ARG A 58 0.29 3.05 -22.48
C ARG A 58 0.13 2.28 -21.15
N THR A 59 0.16 2.95 -20.00
CA THR A 59 0.07 2.30 -18.68
C THR A 59 -1.19 1.44 -18.58
N TRP A 60 -2.36 2.00 -18.95
CA TRP A 60 -3.62 1.24 -18.88
C TRP A 60 -3.63 0.01 -19.79
N ASP A 61 -3.17 0.15 -21.04
CA ASP A 61 -3.11 -0.97 -21.98
C ASP A 61 -2.25 -2.13 -21.44
N LEU A 62 -1.15 -1.78 -20.76
CA LEU A 62 -0.28 -2.76 -20.11
C LEU A 62 -0.97 -3.42 -18.91
N ILE A 63 -1.68 -2.66 -18.07
CA ILE A 63 -2.47 -3.19 -16.96
C ILE A 63 -3.50 -4.20 -17.48
N GLU A 64 -4.28 -3.85 -18.50
CA GLU A 64 -5.25 -4.77 -19.10
C GLU A 64 -4.58 -6.03 -19.67
N LYS A 65 -3.48 -5.86 -20.40
CA LYS A 65 -2.75 -6.99 -20.99
C LYS A 65 -2.24 -7.96 -19.93
N ILE A 66 -1.79 -7.46 -18.78
CA ILE A 66 -1.22 -8.26 -17.70
C ILE A 66 -2.33 -8.89 -16.85
N SER A 67 -3.44 -8.20 -16.62
CA SER A 67 -4.53 -8.73 -15.77
C SER A 67 -5.37 -9.80 -16.46
N ARG A 68 -5.54 -9.73 -17.78
CA ARG A 68 -6.33 -10.73 -18.54
C ARG A 68 -5.93 -12.19 -18.30
N PRO A 69 -4.64 -12.59 -18.36
CA PRO A 69 -4.24 -13.98 -18.10
C PRO A 69 -4.28 -14.36 -16.62
N HIS A 70 -4.37 -13.38 -15.71
CA HIS A 70 -4.30 -13.58 -14.26
C HIS A 70 -5.47 -12.93 -13.50
N PRO A 71 -6.75 -13.19 -13.89
CA PRO A 71 -7.90 -12.44 -13.41
C PRO A 71 -8.18 -12.61 -11.90
N LYS A 72 -7.60 -13.62 -11.25
CA LYS A 72 -7.69 -13.80 -9.79
C LYS A 72 -6.53 -13.19 -9.01
N ARG A 73 -5.46 -12.81 -9.71
CA ARG A 73 -4.20 -12.35 -9.09
C ARG A 73 -3.89 -10.89 -9.34
N VAL A 74 -4.35 -10.36 -10.47
CA VAL A 74 -4.07 -8.99 -10.88
C VAL A 74 -5.35 -8.33 -11.36
N HIS A 75 -5.72 -7.26 -10.70
CA HIS A 75 -6.87 -6.43 -11.02
C HIS A 75 -6.43 -5.06 -11.51
N GLY A 76 -7.15 -4.49 -12.46
CA GLY A 76 -7.00 -3.09 -12.88
C GLY A 76 -8.20 -2.28 -12.43
N LEU A 77 -7.95 -1.08 -11.91
CA LEU A 77 -8.94 -0.05 -11.64
C LEU A 77 -8.54 1.21 -12.40
N LYS A 78 -9.35 1.63 -13.35
CA LYS A 78 -9.10 2.85 -14.15
C LYS A 78 -9.94 4.00 -13.65
N LEU A 79 -9.29 5.12 -13.34
CA LEU A 79 -9.96 6.38 -13.05
C LEU A 79 -10.21 7.15 -14.35
N SER A 80 -11.28 7.93 -14.38
CA SER A 80 -11.69 8.68 -15.59
C SER A 80 -10.73 9.82 -15.93
N ARG A 81 -9.93 10.29 -14.97
CA ARG A 81 -8.95 11.37 -15.12
C ARG A 81 -7.92 11.29 -14.00
N ASN A 82 -6.82 12.01 -14.14
CA ASN A 82 -5.87 12.19 -13.05
C ASN A 82 -6.54 12.97 -11.91
N VAL A 83 -6.56 12.37 -10.73
CA VAL A 83 -7.10 12.93 -9.48
C VAL A 83 -6.01 13.10 -8.42
N GLY A 84 -4.78 12.71 -8.73
CA GLY A 84 -3.60 12.75 -7.87
C GLY A 84 -3.43 11.47 -7.04
N HIS A 85 -2.17 11.17 -6.74
CA HIS A 85 -1.72 9.92 -6.11
C HIS A 85 -2.55 9.52 -4.87
N GLN A 86 -2.83 10.47 -3.96
CA GLN A 86 -3.59 10.23 -2.73
C GLN A 86 -5.03 9.78 -3.01
N ASN A 87 -5.71 10.43 -3.96
CA ASN A 87 -7.09 10.08 -4.31
C ASN A 87 -7.15 8.76 -5.09
N ALA A 88 -6.16 8.49 -5.94
CA ALA A 88 -6.03 7.22 -6.64
C ALA A 88 -5.79 6.06 -5.64
N LEU A 89 -4.89 6.26 -4.67
CA LEU A 89 -4.68 5.31 -3.59
C LEU A 89 -5.98 5.08 -2.80
N LEU A 90 -6.67 6.15 -2.40
CA LEU A 90 -7.94 6.06 -1.68
C LEU A 90 -8.99 5.26 -2.47
N ALA A 91 -9.14 5.51 -3.78
CA ALA A 91 -10.04 4.75 -4.64
C ALA A 91 -9.68 3.25 -4.66
N GLY A 92 -8.38 2.94 -4.74
CA GLY A 92 -7.88 1.57 -4.67
C GLY A 92 -8.19 0.90 -3.34
N LEU A 93 -7.98 1.57 -2.21
CA LEU A 93 -8.28 1.07 -0.86
C LEU A 93 -9.78 0.80 -0.68
N LEU A 94 -10.62 1.75 -1.07
CA LEU A 94 -12.09 1.62 -1.00
C LEU A 94 -12.60 0.42 -1.82
N ALA A 95 -11.99 0.16 -2.97
CA ALA A 95 -12.35 -0.96 -3.83
C ALA A 95 -12.06 -2.34 -3.19
N GLN A 96 -11.26 -2.42 -2.11
CA GLN A 96 -10.92 -3.67 -1.42
C GLN A 96 -11.83 -3.97 -0.22
N ILE A 97 -12.68 -3.05 0.20
CA ILE A 97 -13.58 -3.24 1.35
C ILE A 97 -14.45 -4.49 1.12
N GLY A 98 -14.44 -5.40 2.09
CA GLY A 98 -15.19 -6.67 2.05
C GLY A 98 -14.63 -7.74 1.09
N LYS A 99 -13.49 -7.48 0.40
CA LYS A 99 -12.86 -8.43 -0.53
C LYS A 99 -11.57 -9.04 0.01
N ALA A 100 -10.85 -8.29 0.84
CA ALA A 100 -9.62 -8.74 1.49
C ALA A 100 -9.72 -8.53 3.00
N ASP A 101 -8.89 -9.23 3.77
CA ASP A 101 -8.79 -9.02 5.23
C ASP A 101 -7.91 -7.81 5.55
N ALA A 102 -6.90 -7.56 4.72
CA ALA A 102 -6.01 -6.42 4.84
C ALA A 102 -5.61 -5.87 3.47
N VAL A 103 -5.21 -4.59 3.45
CA VAL A 103 -4.67 -3.93 2.26
C VAL A 103 -3.28 -3.39 2.56
N ILE A 104 -2.34 -3.62 1.65
CA ILE A 104 -1.00 -3.04 1.67
C ILE A 104 -0.88 -2.05 0.52
N SER A 105 -0.58 -0.78 0.82
CA SER A 105 -0.25 0.23 -0.18
C SER A 105 1.23 0.19 -0.54
N LEU A 106 1.55 0.22 -1.83
CA LEU A 106 2.90 0.22 -2.38
C LEU A 106 3.03 1.29 -3.45
N ASP A 107 4.24 1.84 -3.62
CA ASP A 107 4.56 2.71 -4.75
C ASP A 107 4.92 1.89 -6.00
N ALA A 108 4.64 2.43 -7.18
CA ALA A 108 4.85 1.73 -8.46
C ALA A 108 6.33 1.49 -8.81
N ASP A 109 7.26 2.21 -8.18
CA ASP A 109 8.70 2.16 -8.45
C ASP A 109 9.45 1.07 -7.67
N LEU A 110 8.76 0.31 -6.80
CA LEU A 110 9.32 -0.74 -5.92
C LEU A 110 10.57 -0.31 -5.13
N GLN A 111 10.68 0.97 -4.77
CA GLN A 111 11.76 1.41 -3.87
C GLN A 111 11.56 0.93 -2.43
N ASP A 112 10.43 0.29 -2.16
CA ASP A 112 10.08 -0.24 -0.87
C ASP A 112 10.73 -1.61 -0.60
N ASP A 113 11.22 -1.79 0.62
CA ASP A 113 11.82 -3.05 1.05
C ASP A 113 10.75 -4.09 1.36
N MET A 114 10.51 -4.99 0.40
CA MET A 114 9.54 -6.07 0.54
C MET A 114 9.83 -7.04 1.70
N SER A 115 11.04 -7.05 2.26
CA SER A 115 11.35 -7.86 3.44
C SER A 115 10.58 -7.41 4.69
N VAL A 116 10.17 -6.14 4.71
CA VAL A 116 9.40 -5.55 5.81
C VAL A 116 7.94 -6.01 5.79
N VAL A 117 7.41 -6.39 4.62
CA VAL A 117 6.00 -6.82 4.45
C VAL A 117 5.66 -8.00 5.36
N ALA A 118 6.56 -8.98 5.49
CA ALA A 118 6.34 -10.11 6.39
C ALA A 118 6.15 -9.65 7.85
N LYS A 119 7.00 -8.73 8.34
CA LYS A 119 6.88 -8.17 9.69
C LYS A 119 5.60 -7.34 9.87
N MET A 120 5.16 -6.63 8.83
CA MET A 120 3.89 -5.89 8.86
C MET A 120 2.71 -6.85 8.99
N ILE A 121 2.72 -7.96 8.25
CA ILE A 121 1.69 -9.00 8.32
C ILE A 121 1.69 -9.65 9.71
N ASP A 122 2.85 -9.97 10.29
CA ASP A 122 2.94 -10.52 11.65
C ASP A 122 2.31 -9.59 12.69
N ASN A 123 2.58 -8.29 12.62
CA ASN A 123 1.96 -7.29 13.50
C ASN A 123 0.44 -7.19 13.29
N PHE A 124 -0.01 -7.25 12.04
CA PHE A 124 -1.44 -7.24 11.71
C PHE A 124 -2.14 -8.49 12.28
N VAL A 125 -1.56 -9.67 12.09
CA VAL A 125 -2.08 -10.93 12.66
C VAL A 125 -2.04 -10.91 14.19
N GLY A 126 -1.07 -10.19 14.78
CA GLY A 126 -0.97 -9.92 16.21
C GLY A 126 -2.02 -8.96 16.77
N GLY A 127 -2.90 -8.40 15.90
CA GLY A 127 -4.04 -7.57 16.30
C GLY A 127 -3.87 -6.07 16.06
N ALA A 128 -2.79 -5.63 15.38
CA ALA A 128 -2.67 -4.25 14.96
C ALA A 128 -3.62 -3.96 13.79
N GLU A 129 -4.45 -2.92 13.89
CA GLU A 129 -5.38 -2.52 12.82
C GLU A 129 -4.67 -1.79 11.68
N ILE A 130 -3.62 -1.02 12.00
CA ILE A 130 -2.80 -0.29 11.04
C ILE A 130 -1.33 -0.46 11.42
N VAL A 131 -0.48 -0.82 10.45
CA VAL A 131 0.97 -0.93 10.61
C VAL A 131 1.66 -0.09 9.54
N PHE A 132 2.55 0.79 9.96
CA PHE A 132 3.37 1.62 9.07
C PHE A 132 4.80 1.12 9.01
N ALA A 133 5.34 0.92 7.81
CA ALA A 133 6.76 0.76 7.59
C ALA A 133 7.41 2.14 7.36
N VAL A 134 8.32 2.54 8.22
CA VAL A 134 8.98 3.86 8.15
C VAL A 134 10.46 3.68 7.87
N ARG A 135 10.94 4.24 6.75
CA ARG A 135 12.38 4.22 6.40
C ARG A 135 13.22 4.97 7.44
N LYS A 136 14.25 4.31 7.99
CA LYS A 136 15.15 4.90 9.00
C LYS A 136 16.12 5.94 8.43
N ASN A 137 16.58 5.77 7.19
CA ASN A 137 17.63 6.58 6.59
C ASN A 137 17.21 7.13 5.24
N ARG A 138 17.01 8.45 5.18
CA ARG A 138 17.08 9.25 3.95
C ARG A 138 18.44 9.92 3.88
N THR A 139 19.46 9.19 3.44
CA THR A 139 20.81 9.75 3.30
C THR A 139 20.96 10.71 2.12
N SER A 140 19.94 10.82 1.25
CA SER A 140 19.98 11.66 0.03
C SER A 140 19.13 12.94 0.09
N ASP A 141 18.33 13.15 1.16
CA ASP A 141 17.54 14.38 1.25
C ASP A 141 18.39 15.54 1.76
N SER A 142 18.51 16.59 0.94
CA SER A 142 19.16 17.85 1.30
C SER A 142 18.59 18.38 2.62
N TRP A 143 19.47 18.90 3.49
CA TRP A 143 19.13 19.51 4.80
C TRP A 143 17.95 20.49 4.75
N PHE A 144 17.79 21.23 3.63
CA PHE A 144 16.67 22.14 3.39
C PHE A 144 15.31 21.43 3.27
N LYS A 145 15.23 20.26 2.61
CA LYS A 145 13.98 19.49 2.50
C LYS A 145 13.53 18.89 3.83
N ARG A 146 14.47 18.50 4.68
CA ARG A 146 14.19 17.98 6.04
C ARG A 146 13.60 19.08 6.93
N SER A 147 14.21 20.26 6.93
CA SER A 147 13.78 21.38 7.77
C SER A 147 12.40 21.91 7.38
N SER A 148 12.08 21.98 6.08
CA SER A 148 10.78 22.46 5.62
C SER A 148 9.65 21.44 5.89
N ALA A 149 9.92 20.15 5.78
CA ALA A 149 8.96 19.10 6.11
C ALA A 149 8.66 19.07 7.62
N ASP A 150 9.68 19.15 8.48
CA ASP A 150 9.52 19.20 9.94
C ASP A 150 8.73 20.46 10.39
N LEU A 151 8.98 21.62 9.75
CA LEU A 151 8.23 22.83 10.02
C LEU A 151 6.77 22.71 9.59
N TYR A 152 6.52 22.15 8.40
CA TYR A 152 5.18 21.89 7.88
C TYR A 152 4.37 20.98 8.82
N TYR A 153 4.95 19.86 9.27
CA TYR A 153 4.29 18.95 10.21
C TYR A 153 4.09 19.55 11.60
N ARG A 154 5.00 20.42 12.08
CA ARG A 154 4.81 21.17 13.34
C ARG A 154 3.62 22.13 13.22
N ILE A 155 3.47 22.83 12.10
CA ILE A 155 2.34 23.74 11.86
C ILE A 155 1.02 22.95 11.79
N LEU A 156 0.98 21.80 11.08
CA LEU A 156 -0.19 20.95 11.02
C LEU A 156 -0.60 20.40 12.38
N ASN A 157 0.35 19.98 13.20
CA ASN A 157 0.10 19.50 14.56
C ASN A 157 -0.42 20.61 15.51
N CYS A 158 -0.08 21.89 15.24
CA CYS A 158 -0.63 23.03 15.96
C CYS A 158 -2.06 23.42 15.56
N LEU A 159 -2.47 23.07 14.33
CA LEU A 159 -3.79 23.42 13.78
C LEU A 159 -4.90 22.38 14.09
N GLY A 160 -4.59 21.32 14.83
CA GLY A 160 -5.53 20.28 15.24
C GLY A 160 -5.18 18.89 14.71
N PRO A 161 -5.78 17.82 15.25
CA PRO A 161 -5.42 16.45 14.92
C PRO A 161 -6.00 16.00 13.56
N LEU A 162 -5.64 16.68 12.49
CA LEU A 162 -5.80 16.18 11.14
C LEU A 162 -4.61 15.25 10.86
N HIS A 163 -4.68 14.01 11.34
CA HIS A 163 -3.75 12.95 10.99
C HIS A 163 -3.91 12.52 9.53
N THR A 164 -3.74 13.45 8.60
CA THR A 164 -3.40 13.11 7.23
C THR A 164 -1.90 12.85 7.20
N THR A 165 -1.48 11.70 7.68
CA THR A 165 -0.11 11.23 7.53
C THR A 165 0.11 10.78 6.09
N GLY A 166 0.20 11.74 5.19
CA GLY A 166 0.86 11.55 3.91
C GLY A 166 2.36 11.49 4.17
N PHE A 167 2.88 10.36 4.63
CA PHE A 167 4.31 10.07 4.57
C PHE A 167 4.62 9.66 3.13
N PRO A 168 5.26 10.48 2.29
CA PRO A 168 5.70 10.05 0.97
C PRO A 168 6.71 8.90 1.14
N GLY A 169 6.42 7.76 0.50
CA GLY A 169 7.27 6.58 0.53
C GLY A 169 7.15 5.73 1.80
N CYS A 170 5.95 5.57 2.35
CA CYS A 170 5.68 4.62 3.43
C CYS A 170 4.69 3.55 2.98
N MET A 171 5.06 2.28 3.13
CA MET A 171 4.10 1.19 3.07
C MET A 171 3.17 1.25 4.29
N ALA A 172 1.90 0.98 4.08
CA ALA A 172 0.95 0.77 5.17
C ALA A 172 0.16 -0.51 4.93
N ILE A 173 -0.09 -1.29 6.00
CA ILE A 173 -1.09 -2.35 6.02
C ILE A 173 -2.26 -1.88 6.88
N GLN A 174 -3.47 -2.08 6.37
CA GLN A 174 -4.69 -1.65 7.04
C GLN A 174 -5.74 -2.76 6.98
N SER A 175 -6.48 -2.94 8.10
CA SER A 175 -7.65 -3.83 8.15
C SER A 175 -8.78 -3.30 7.26
N THR A 176 -9.43 -4.21 6.53
CA THR A 176 -10.65 -3.87 5.77
C THR A 176 -11.93 -4.19 6.55
N ARG A 177 -11.82 -4.91 7.70
CA ARG A 177 -12.98 -5.36 8.48
C ARG A 177 -13.59 -4.26 9.32
N SER A 178 -12.78 -3.34 9.85
CA SER A 178 -13.23 -2.25 10.71
C SER A 178 -13.85 -1.09 9.94
N GLY A 179 -14.00 -1.23 8.63
CA GLY A 179 -14.57 -0.18 7.80
C GLY A 179 -13.77 1.13 7.88
N PHE A 180 -14.16 2.10 7.09
CA PHE A 180 -13.50 3.42 7.03
C PHE A 180 -13.65 4.27 8.32
N GLU A 181 -14.34 3.74 9.37
CA GLU A 181 -14.41 4.36 10.69
C GLU A 181 -13.06 4.43 11.41
N ALA A 182 -12.10 3.57 11.02
CA ALA A 182 -10.74 3.56 11.59
C ALA A 182 -9.84 4.73 11.15
N LEU A 183 -10.32 5.66 10.33
CA LEU A 183 -9.63 6.93 10.09
C LEU A 183 -9.75 7.90 11.27
N GLN A 184 -10.53 7.56 12.30
CA GLN A 184 -10.49 8.28 13.58
C GLN A 184 -9.43 7.62 14.49
N PRO A 185 -8.46 8.37 15.03
CA PRO A 185 -7.37 7.81 15.82
C PRO A 185 -7.90 7.25 17.14
N SER A 186 -8.09 5.94 17.22
CA SER A 186 -8.13 5.27 18.52
C SER A 186 -6.69 5.10 19.00
N ALA A 187 -6.41 5.48 20.26
CA ALA A 187 -5.06 5.58 20.81
C ALA A 187 -4.27 4.25 20.88
N ASN A 188 -4.85 3.11 20.53
CA ASN A 188 -4.31 1.77 20.78
C ASN A 188 -4.09 0.89 19.53
N GLY A 189 -4.39 1.36 18.32
CA GLY A 189 -4.42 0.50 17.11
C GLY A 189 -3.20 0.59 16.18
N TYR A 190 -2.18 1.37 16.49
CA TYR A 190 -1.05 1.62 15.58
C TYR A 190 0.21 0.86 15.99
N SER A 191 0.81 0.17 15.04
CA SER A 191 2.12 -0.45 15.21
C SER A 191 3.11 0.07 14.16
N ARG A 192 4.32 0.38 14.57
CA ARG A 192 5.40 0.86 13.70
C ARG A 192 6.42 -0.23 13.53
N VAL A 193 6.75 -0.56 12.28
CA VAL A 193 7.87 -1.44 11.92
C VAL A 193 8.98 -0.61 11.30
N THR A 194 10.19 -0.76 11.83
CA THR A 194 11.42 -0.19 11.23
C THR A 194 12.25 -1.33 10.66
N PRO A 195 12.80 -1.19 9.46
CA PRO A 195 13.68 -2.18 8.85
C PRO A 195 14.97 -2.38 9.63
#